data_eeb850b066cfb6a536000ad575bf8d6d
#
_entry.id   eeb850b066cfb6a536000ad575bf8d6d
#
_cell.length_a   1.000
_cell.length_b   1.000
_cell.length_c   1.000
_cell.angle_alpha   90.00
_cell.angle_beta   90.00
_cell.angle_gamma   90.00
#
_symmetry.space_group_name_H-M   'P 1'
#
loop_
_entity.id
_entity.type
_entity.pdbx_description
1 polymer ?
#
loop_
_entity_poly.entity_id
_entity_poly.type
_entity_poly.pdbx_seq_one_letter_code
_entity_poly.pdbx_strand_id
1 'polypeptide(L)'
;MKALKTMKLKELSEIKIGLPLERKKAKLISSDKVVYKSLTLKSFAAIDDSTNIHYEMFVADSSINSQYLTKENDVIVRLRAPTTAIYVSSKNTDLVVSSLMAIITNISPNILNSKYLTHYLNSQYIQNQLIKNTQGTSIQMIKVADLLELEINLPPLEKQQQIVNYIYTANQEIDLLHKLIDEKNKLKTEIFETLIK
;
A
#
# COMPACT_ATOMS: atom_id res chain seq x y z
N MET A 1 18.96 25.58 9.17
CA MET A 1 18.13 24.36 9.11
C MET A 1 19.00 23.18 9.52
N LYS A 2 18.65 22.41 10.56
CA LYS A 2 19.37 21.16 10.86
C LYS A 2 19.18 20.21 9.69
N ALA A 3 20.27 19.62 9.19
CA ALA A 3 20.20 18.60 8.16
C ALA A 3 19.32 17.45 8.67
N LEU A 4 18.34 17.03 7.86
CA LEU A 4 17.52 15.87 8.18
C LEU A 4 18.41 14.63 8.20
N LYS A 5 18.27 13.80 9.22
CA LYS A 5 18.96 12.50 9.25
C LYS A 5 18.40 11.64 8.11
N THR A 6 19.28 11.05 7.33
CA THR A 6 18.92 10.16 6.23
C THR A 6 19.50 8.78 6.51
N MET A 7 18.74 7.72 6.27
CA MET A 7 19.18 6.33 6.39
C MET A 7 18.61 5.51 5.23
N LYS A 8 19.31 4.46 4.84
CA LYS A 8 18.80 3.54 3.81
C LYS A 8 17.70 2.66 4.37
N LEU A 9 16.71 2.33 3.54
CA LEU A 9 15.55 1.52 3.97
C LEU A 9 15.98 0.16 4.51
N LYS A 10 17.04 -0.46 3.98
CA LYS A 10 17.61 -1.72 4.48
C LYS A 10 18.15 -1.66 5.92
N GLU A 11 18.46 -0.48 6.43
CA GLU A 11 18.92 -0.26 7.81
C GLU A 11 17.76 -0.12 8.79
N LEU A 12 16.55 0.09 8.26
CA LEU A 12 15.33 0.43 9.03
C LEU A 12 14.29 -0.69 9.01
N SER A 13 14.40 -1.65 8.08
CA SER A 13 13.37 -2.68 7.85
C SER A 13 13.93 -3.89 7.11
N GLU A 14 13.15 -4.95 7.05
CA GLU A 14 13.35 -6.08 6.15
C GLU A 14 12.41 -5.98 4.95
N ILE A 15 12.89 -6.37 3.76
CA ILE A 15 12.08 -6.40 2.54
C ILE A 15 12.04 -7.80 1.98
N LYS A 16 10.84 -8.32 1.72
CA LYS A 16 10.58 -9.65 1.14
C LYS A 16 9.72 -9.51 -0.11
N ILE A 17 9.93 -10.38 -1.07
CA ILE A 17 9.05 -10.52 -2.24
C ILE A 17 7.88 -11.42 -1.84
N GLY A 18 6.67 -11.09 -2.27
CA GLY A 18 5.51 -11.94 -2.07
C GLY A 18 5.58 -13.28 -2.82
N LEU A 19 4.55 -14.09 -2.67
CA LEU A 19 4.46 -15.46 -3.17
C LEU A 19 4.10 -15.48 -4.67
N PRO A 20 4.75 -16.33 -5.51
CA PRO A 20 4.27 -16.65 -6.86
C PRO A 20 2.97 -17.46 -6.78
N LEU A 21 1.81 -16.78 -6.81
CA LEU A 21 0.50 -17.38 -6.55
C LEU A 21 0.16 -18.53 -7.50
N GLU A 22 0.54 -18.44 -8.77
CA GLU A 22 0.24 -19.48 -9.77
C GLU A 22 0.84 -20.86 -9.37
N ARG A 23 1.97 -20.86 -8.65
CA ARG A 23 2.62 -22.10 -8.18
C ARG A 23 1.91 -22.72 -6.96
N LYS A 24 1.11 -21.94 -6.26
CA LYS A 24 0.41 -22.34 -5.02
C LYS A 24 -1.10 -22.44 -5.20
N LYS A 25 -1.60 -22.19 -6.41
CA LYS A 25 -3.02 -22.30 -6.73
C LYS A 25 -3.47 -23.74 -6.69
N ALA A 26 -4.52 -24.03 -5.92
CA ALA A 26 -5.09 -25.38 -5.82
C ALA A 26 -5.56 -25.88 -7.19
N LYS A 27 -5.15 -27.11 -7.53
CA LYS A 27 -5.65 -27.85 -8.68
C LYS A 27 -6.94 -28.57 -8.31
N LEU A 28 -7.71 -29.03 -9.31
CA LEU A 28 -8.99 -29.74 -9.08
C LEU A 28 -8.83 -30.97 -8.16
N ILE A 29 -7.66 -31.62 -8.17
CA ILE A 29 -7.35 -32.88 -7.49
C ILE A 29 -6.68 -32.66 -6.11
N SER A 30 -6.44 -31.41 -5.66
CA SER A 30 -5.77 -31.14 -4.39
C SER A 30 -6.67 -31.55 -3.21
N SER A 31 -6.14 -32.35 -2.27
CA SER A 31 -6.84 -32.83 -1.07
C SER A 31 -6.90 -31.79 0.07
N ASP A 32 -5.85 -30.95 0.18
CA ASP A 32 -5.64 -30.07 1.33
C ASP A 32 -5.80 -28.59 0.97
N LYS A 33 -6.94 -28.24 0.37
CA LYS A 33 -7.25 -26.86 -0.04
C LYS A 33 -7.42 -25.94 1.15
N VAL A 34 -6.66 -24.83 1.16
CA VAL A 34 -6.79 -23.78 2.16
C VAL A 34 -7.20 -22.48 1.46
N VAL A 35 -8.21 -21.82 2.01
CA VAL A 35 -8.73 -20.56 1.45
C VAL A 35 -8.12 -19.37 2.17
N TYR A 36 -7.57 -18.45 1.41
CA TYR A 36 -6.98 -17.20 1.89
C TYR A 36 -7.63 -16.00 1.23
N LYS A 37 -7.51 -14.84 1.86
CA LYS A 37 -7.71 -13.54 1.24
C LYS A 37 -6.38 -13.09 0.63
N SER A 38 -6.38 -12.64 -0.62
CA SER A 38 -5.15 -12.20 -1.32
C SER A 38 -5.25 -10.75 -1.74
N LEU A 39 -4.18 -9.99 -1.55
CA LEU A 39 -4.05 -8.64 -2.11
C LEU A 39 -4.01 -8.70 -3.63
N THR A 40 -4.68 -7.74 -4.26
CA THR A 40 -4.73 -7.57 -5.71
C THR A 40 -4.24 -6.18 -6.10
N LEU A 41 -4.14 -5.91 -7.38
CA LEU A 41 -3.81 -4.56 -7.86
C LEU A 41 -4.89 -3.53 -7.48
N LYS A 42 -6.14 -3.96 -7.30
CA LYS A 42 -7.25 -3.11 -6.83
C LYS A 42 -7.10 -2.69 -5.36
N SER A 43 -6.35 -3.47 -4.58
CA SER A 43 -6.06 -3.15 -3.17
C SER A 43 -5.33 -1.81 -3.01
N PHE A 44 -4.63 -1.36 -4.05
CA PHE A 44 -3.87 -0.11 -4.05
C PHE A 44 -4.67 1.12 -4.51
N ALA A 45 -5.93 0.97 -4.84
CA ALA A 45 -6.82 2.09 -5.17
C ALA A 45 -7.16 2.93 -3.93
N ALA A 46 -7.20 2.31 -2.75
CA ALA A 46 -7.38 2.97 -1.47
C ALA A 46 -5.99 3.21 -0.84
N ILE A 47 -5.37 4.34 -1.16
CA ILE A 47 -4.05 4.73 -0.61
C ILE A 47 -4.16 5.08 0.87
N ASP A 48 -5.35 5.40 1.33
CA ASP A 48 -5.62 5.81 2.70
C ASP A 48 -5.89 4.64 3.64
N ASP A 49 -5.70 4.95 4.93
CA ASP A 49 -6.05 4.17 6.12
C ASP A 49 -7.55 3.79 6.19
N SER A 50 -8.29 4.07 5.11
CA SER A 50 -9.67 3.69 4.96
C SER A 50 -9.77 2.18 4.99
N THR A 51 -10.42 1.71 5.93
CA THR A 51 -10.59 0.44 6.59
C THR A 51 -10.88 -0.78 5.71
N ASN A 52 -11.00 -0.63 4.40
CA ASN A 52 -11.41 -1.69 3.49
C ASN A 52 -10.44 -1.83 2.31
N ILE A 53 -9.29 -2.47 2.56
CA ILE A 53 -8.45 -2.95 1.47
C ILE A 53 -9.23 -3.99 0.68
N HIS A 54 -9.35 -3.80 -0.63
CA HIS A 54 -9.93 -4.79 -1.53
C HIS A 54 -9.06 -6.05 -1.55
N TYR A 55 -9.67 -7.21 -1.42
CA TYR A 55 -9.00 -8.51 -1.55
C TYR A 55 -9.84 -9.46 -2.41
N GLU A 56 -9.22 -10.47 -2.95
CA GLU A 56 -9.88 -11.57 -3.64
C GLU A 56 -9.62 -12.89 -2.92
N MET A 57 -10.54 -13.84 -3.06
CA MET A 57 -10.37 -15.17 -2.47
C MET A 57 -9.34 -15.96 -3.29
N PHE A 58 -8.38 -16.53 -2.61
CA PHE A 58 -7.33 -17.36 -3.18
C PHE A 58 -7.37 -18.76 -2.55
N VAL A 59 -7.53 -19.78 -3.37
CA VAL A 59 -7.52 -21.18 -2.92
C VAL A 59 -6.14 -21.76 -3.16
N ALA A 60 -5.41 -22.03 -2.09
CA ALA A 60 -4.07 -22.62 -2.12
C ALA A 60 -4.15 -24.15 -2.07
N ASP A 61 -3.15 -24.83 -2.66
CA ASP A 61 -2.99 -26.28 -2.62
C ASP A 61 -2.51 -26.80 -1.26
N SER A 62 -1.99 -25.92 -0.43
CA SER A 62 -1.44 -26.21 0.91
C SER A 62 -1.33 -24.93 1.73
N SER A 63 -0.97 -25.05 2.99
CA SER A 63 -0.75 -23.89 3.86
C SER A 63 0.34 -22.95 3.32
N ILE A 64 0.10 -21.65 3.40
CA ILE A 64 1.03 -20.60 3.00
C ILE A 64 1.89 -20.21 4.20
N ASN A 65 3.20 -20.11 4.01
CA ASN A 65 4.11 -19.65 5.05
C ASN A 65 3.77 -18.21 5.46
N SER A 66 3.77 -17.95 6.77
CA SER A 66 3.43 -16.65 7.36
C SER A 66 4.28 -15.46 6.87
N GLN A 67 5.46 -15.74 6.32
CA GLN A 67 6.30 -14.69 5.71
C GLN A 67 5.68 -14.02 4.48
N TYR A 68 4.68 -14.65 3.85
CA TYR A 68 3.95 -14.15 2.69
C TYR A 68 2.58 -13.56 3.06
N LEU A 69 2.26 -13.55 4.36
CA LEU A 69 1.03 -12.96 4.89
C LEU A 69 1.35 -11.59 5.49
N THR A 70 0.42 -10.65 5.29
CA THR A 70 0.52 -9.31 5.88
C THR A 70 0.44 -9.36 7.40
N LYS A 71 1.21 -8.50 8.04
CA LYS A 71 1.18 -8.25 9.49
C LYS A 71 0.88 -6.78 9.74
N GLU A 72 0.35 -6.48 10.91
CA GLU A 72 0.15 -5.09 11.32
C GLU A 72 1.48 -4.31 11.27
N ASN A 73 1.42 -3.07 10.82
CA ASN A 73 2.55 -2.18 10.58
C ASN A 73 3.46 -2.55 9.39
N ASP A 74 3.14 -3.59 8.62
CA ASP A 74 3.80 -3.80 7.33
C ASP A 74 3.44 -2.68 6.34
N VAL A 75 4.33 -2.44 5.39
CA VAL A 75 4.07 -1.59 4.22
C VAL A 75 4.23 -2.47 2.97
N ILE A 76 3.15 -2.56 2.19
CA ILE A 76 3.15 -3.35 0.96
C ILE A 76 3.38 -2.42 -0.22
N VAL A 77 4.38 -2.73 -1.05
CA VAL A 77 4.74 -1.92 -2.21
C VAL A 77 4.47 -2.71 -3.49
N ARG A 78 3.70 -2.13 -4.38
CA ARG A 78 3.52 -2.65 -5.73
C ARG A 78 4.80 -2.44 -6.53
N LEU A 79 5.39 -3.52 -7.05
CA LEU A 79 6.66 -3.47 -7.79
C LEU A 79 6.49 -3.04 -9.24
N ARG A 80 5.28 -3.15 -9.81
CA ARG A 80 4.96 -2.75 -11.19
C ARG A 80 4.29 -1.38 -11.21
N ALA A 81 4.68 -0.54 -12.16
CA ALA A 81 4.11 0.80 -12.32
C ALA A 81 2.56 0.81 -12.47
N PRO A 82 1.85 1.79 -11.89
CA PRO A 82 2.36 2.78 -10.94
C PRO A 82 2.77 2.13 -9.61
N THR A 83 3.96 2.48 -9.13
CA THR A 83 4.50 1.94 -7.87
C THR A 83 3.81 2.62 -6.71
N THR A 84 2.91 1.92 -6.08
CA THR A 84 2.12 2.45 -4.97
C THR A 84 2.41 1.65 -3.72
N ALA A 85 2.43 2.28 -2.56
CA ALA A 85 2.56 1.66 -1.25
C ALA A 85 1.26 1.77 -0.47
N ILE A 86 0.92 0.74 0.31
CA ILE A 86 -0.20 0.75 1.26
C ILE A 86 0.28 0.32 2.64
N TYR A 87 -0.31 0.91 3.67
CA TYR A 87 -0.09 0.53 5.07
C TYR A 87 -1.02 -0.62 5.47
N VAL A 88 -0.53 -1.56 6.25
CA VAL A 88 -1.31 -2.67 6.80
C VAL A 88 -1.72 -2.36 8.23
N SER A 89 -3.01 -2.11 8.43
CA SER A 89 -3.61 -1.96 9.75
C SER A 89 -3.94 -3.33 10.39
N SER A 90 -4.28 -3.36 11.67
CA SER A 90 -4.74 -4.56 12.38
C SER A 90 -5.95 -5.27 11.73
N LYS A 91 -6.76 -4.54 10.94
CA LYS A 91 -7.91 -5.09 10.22
C LYS A 91 -7.56 -5.83 8.93
N ASN A 92 -6.34 -5.64 8.43
CA ASN A 92 -5.88 -6.12 7.13
C ASN A 92 -4.67 -7.07 7.24
N THR A 93 -4.59 -7.78 8.35
CA THR A 93 -3.60 -8.85 8.57
C THR A 93 -4.00 -10.15 7.85
N ASP A 94 -3.06 -11.06 7.72
CA ASP A 94 -3.23 -12.40 7.14
C ASP A 94 -3.69 -12.43 5.67
N LEU A 95 -3.46 -11.33 4.95
CA LEU A 95 -3.67 -11.27 3.51
C LEU A 95 -2.44 -11.80 2.77
N VAL A 96 -2.65 -12.69 1.81
CA VAL A 96 -1.56 -13.21 0.96
C VAL A 96 -1.06 -12.13 0.03
N VAL A 97 0.26 -11.96 -0.02
CA VAL A 97 0.94 -10.99 -0.87
C VAL A 97 1.55 -11.70 -2.08
N SER A 98 1.20 -11.28 -3.29
CA SER A 98 1.72 -11.87 -4.53
C SER A 98 3.15 -11.40 -4.85
N SER A 99 3.88 -12.15 -5.70
CA SER A 99 5.24 -11.80 -6.15
C SER A 99 5.33 -10.52 -6.99
N LEU A 100 4.21 -9.90 -7.33
CA LEU A 100 4.15 -8.57 -7.94
C LEU A 100 4.31 -7.43 -6.93
N MET A 101 4.46 -7.78 -5.66
CA MET A 101 4.52 -6.87 -4.52
C MET A 101 5.70 -7.23 -3.62
N ALA A 102 6.23 -6.23 -2.93
CA ALA A 102 7.18 -6.39 -1.83
C ALA A 102 6.51 -6.11 -0.49
N ILE A 103 6.93 -6.84 0.53
CA ILE A 103 6.53 -6.67 1.92
C ILE A 103 7.69 -6.00 2.64
N ILE A 104 7.50 -4.79 3.12
CA ILE A 104 8.42 -4.11 4.04
C ILE A 104 7.91 -4.39 5.45
N THR A 105 8.67 -5.15 6.20
CA THR A 105 8.31 -5.65 7.53
C THR A 105 9.41 -5.34 8.55
N ASN A 106 9.17 -5.60 9.83
CA ASN A 106 10.12 -5.35 10.91
C ASN A 106 10.68 -3.91 10.90
N ILE A 107 9.81 -2.94 10.57
CA ILE A 107 10.16 -1.53 10.52
C ILE A 107 10.50 -1.07 11.94
N SER A 108 11.65 -0.41 12.11
CA SER A 108 12.16 0.09 13.39
C SER A 108 11.23 1.15 14.00
N PRO A 109 10.34 0.82 14.96
CA PRO A 109 9.25 1.71 15.36
C PRO A 109 9.74 2.95 16.14
N ASN A 110 10.95 2.88 16.72
CA ASN A 110 11.57 3.98 17.47
C ASN A 110 12.23 5.03 16.54
N ILE A 111 12.29 4.77 15.23
CA ILE A 111 12.98 5.62 14.25
C ILE A 111 12.07 6.00 13.09
N LEU A 112 11.22 5.06 12.64
CA LEU A 112 10.41 5.22 11.44
C LEU A 112 8.96 4.76 11.70
N ASN A 113 8.02 5.66 11.46
CA ASN A 113 6.59 5.37 11.48
C ASN A 113 6.18 4.74 10.14
N SER A 114 5.51 3.57 10.18
CA SER A 114 5.11 2.84 8.96
C SER A 114 4.14 3.63 8.07
N LYS A 115 3.22 4.42 8.65
CA LYS A 115 2.31 5.29 7.89
C LYS A 115 3.07 6.43 7.22
N TYR A 116 4.04 7.04 7.93
CA TYR A 116 4.93 8.02 7.35
C TYR A 116 5.71 7.43 6.17
N LEU A 117 6.28 6.23 6.33
CA LEU A 117 6.97 5.52 5.25
C LEU A 117 6.06 5.31 4.05
N THR A 118 4.80 4.91 4.26
CA THR A 118 3.81 4.73 3.19
C THR A 118 3.61 6.02 2.39
N HIS A 119 3.38 7.13 3.06
CA HIS A 119 3.23 8.44 2.39
C HIS A 119 4.52 8.90 1.72
N TYR A 120 5.66 8.63 2.34
CA TYR A 120 6.97 8.95 1.78
C TYR A 120 7.21 8.20 0.45
N LEU A 121 6.93 6.89 0.42
CA LEU A 121 7.05 6.07 -0.79
C LEU A 121 6.07 6.50 -1.89
N ASN A 122 4.89 6.99 -1.53
CA ASN A 122 3.88 7.50 -2.46
C ASN A 122 4.13 8.94 -2.91
N SER A 123 5.12 9.64 -2.33
CA SER A 123 5.43 11.01 -2.72
C SER A 123 5.97 11.07 -4.16
N GLN A 124 5.60 12.13 -4.90
CA GLN A 124 6.07 12.34 -6.27
C GLN A 124 7.60 12.33 -6.38
N TYR A 125 8.28 12.81 -5.35
CA TYR A 125 9.74 12.83 -5.29
C TYR A 125 10.32 11.41 -5.37
N ILE A 126 9.83 10.49 -4.54
CA ILE A 126 10.29 9.09 -4.51
C ILE A 126 9.82 8.33 -5.74
N GLN A 127 8.57 8.56 -6.20
CA GLN A 127 8.07 7.95 -7.42
C GLN A 127 8.97 8.29 -8.63
N ASN A 128 9.39 9.52 -8.75
CA ASN A 128 10.31 9.95 -9.81
C ASN A 128 11.68 9.27 -9.71
N GLN A 129 12.20 9.04 -8.50
CA GLN A 129 13.46 8.31 -8.29
C GLN A 129 13.32 6.83 -8.71
N LEU A 130 12.26 6.16 -8.27
CA LEU A 130 12.03 4.75 -8.57
C LEU A 130 11.83 4.52 -10.07
N ILE A 131 11.12 5.40 -10.77
CA ILE A 131 10.90 5.31 -12.22
C ILE A 131 12.21 5.49 -12.99
N LYS A 132 13.09 6.41 -12.60
CA LYS A 132 14.39 6.59 -13.26
C LYS A 132 15.21 5.31 -13.31
N ASN A 133 15.16 4.49 -12.25
CA ASN A 133 15.89 3.23 -12.15
C ASN A 133 15.30 2.12 -13.05
N THR A 134 14.10 2.32 -13.61
CA THR A 134 13.44 1.34 -14.49
C THR A 134 13.57 1.66 -15.98
N GLN A 135 14.23 2.77 -16.35
CA GLN A 135 14.40 3.18 -17.74
C GLN A 135 15.20 2.13 -18.54
N GLY A 136 14.68 1.78 -19.73
CA GLY A 136 15.32 0.82 -20.64
C GLY A 136 14.75 -0.62 -20.56
N THR A 137 13.77 -0.89 -19.70
CA THR A 137 13.09 -2.19 -19.65
C THR A 137 11.70 -2.11 -20.29
N SER A 138 11.32 -3.13 -21.06
CA SER A 138 9.99 -3.22 -21.70
C SER A 138 8.85 -3.31 -20.66
N ILE A 139 9.15 -3.74 -19.43
CA ILE A 139 8.23 -3.77 -18.30
C ILE A 139 8.85 -2.94 -17.16
N GLN A 140 8.22 -1.81 -16.84
CA GLN A 140 8.65 -0.96 -15.73
C GLN A 140 8.35 -1.66 -14.40
N MET A 141 9.34 -2.39 -13.89
CA MET A 141 9.26 -3.10 -12.62
C MET A 141 10.44 -2.70 -11.74
N ILE A 142 10.14 -2.25 -10.53
CA ILE A 142 11.14 -1.89 -9.51
C ILE A 142 11.73 -3.16 -8.92
N LYS A 143 13.03 -3.18 -8.77
CA LYS A 143 13.74 -4.27 -8.10
C LYS A 143 13.74 -4.03 -6.58
N VAL A 144 13.69 -5.10 -5.81
CA VAL A 144 13.81 -5.01 -4.34
C VAL A 144 15.14 -4.35 -3.93
N ALA A 145 16.21 -4.56 -4.72
CA ALA A 145 17.48 -3.88 -4.50
C ALA A 145 17.36 -2.34 -4.53
N ASP A 146 16.52 -1.80 -5.42
CA ASP A 146 16.29 -0.35 -5.52
C ASP A 146 15.57 0.18 -4.27
N LEU A 147 14.63 -0.60 -3.71
CA LEU A 147 13.96 -0.26 -2.46
C LEU A 147 14.91 -0.33 -1.26
N LEU A 148 15.78 -1.34 -1.20
CA LEU A 148 16.75 -1.52 -0.11
C LEU A 148 17.74 -0.34 -0.03
N GLU A 149 18.17 0.19 -1.16
CA GLU A 149 19.11 1.31 -1.25
C GLU A 149 18.44 2.69 -1.19
N LEU A 150 17.10 2.73 -1.12
CA LEU A 150 16.37 4.00 -1.06
C LEU A 150 16.69 4.76 0.24
N GLU A 151 17.08 6.02 0.10
CA GLU A 151 17.33 6.92 1.21
C GLU A 151 16.03 7.49 1.77
N ILE A 152 15.80 7.30 3.06
CA ILE A 152 14.63 7.79 3.78
C ILE A 152 15.03 9.00 4.63
N ASN A 153 14.37 10.13 4.40
CA ASN A 153 14.50 11.30 5.26
C ASN A 153 13.78 11.04 6.57
N LEU A 154 14.47 11.17 7.69
CA LEU A 154 13.98 10.85 9.02
C LEU A 154 13.87 12.12 9.89
N PRO A 155 12.78 12.86 9.82
CA PRO A 155 12.47 13.84 10.85
C PRO A 155 12.22 13.14 12.19
N PRO A 156 12.23 13.83 13.34
CA PRO A 156 11.85 13.25 14.62
C PRO A 156 10.49 12.56 14.54
N LEU A 157 10.29 11.48 15.30
CA LEU A 157 9.04 10.68 15.26
C LEU A 157 7.79 11.53 15.48
N GLU A 158 7.85 12.49 16.38
CA GLU A 158 6.76 13.44 16.61
C GLU A 158 6.38 14.18 15.31
N LYS A 159 7.39 14.61 14.54
CA LYS A 159 7.16 15.28 13.25
C LYS A 159 6.59 14.33 12.20
N GLN A 160 7.07 13.07 12.17
CA GLN A 160 6.49 12.05 11.31
C GLN A 160 5.01 11.85 11.63
N GLN A 161 4.66 11.75 12.92
CA GLN A 161 3.26 11.60 13.34
C GLN A 161 2.41 12.84 12.99
N GLN A 162 2.94 14.04 13.15
CA GLN A 162 2.24 15.26 12.73
C GLN A 162 1.95 15.27 11.23
N ILE A 163 2.90 14.81 10.39
CA ILE A 163 2.72 14.70 8.94
C ILE A 163 1.62 13.68 8.62
N VAL A 164 1.65 12.50 9.25
CA VAL A 164 0.62 11.47 9.08
C VAL A 164 -0.77 12.00 9.45
N ASN A 165 -0.89 12.65 10.61
CA ASN A 165 -2.16 13.22 11.06
C ASN A 165 -2.68 14.30 10.11
N TYR A 166 -1.80 15.17 9.61
CA TYR A 166 -2.18 16.20 8.64
C TYR A 166 -2.73 15.57 7.35
N ILE A 167 -2.03 14.59 6.79
CA ILE A 167 -2.46 13.90 5.56
C ILE A 167 -3.81 13.20 5.80
N TYR A 168 -3.95 12.51 6.92
CA TYR A 168 -5.21 11.83 7.28
C TYR A 168 -6.38 12.82 7.34
N THR A 169 -6.21 13.96 8.03
CA THR A 169 -7.26 14.98 8.13
C THR A 169 -7.58 15.59 6.76
N ALA A 170 -6.57 15.90 5.95
CA ALA A 170 -6.76 16.43 4.60
C ALA A 170 -7.55 15.46 3.70
N ASN A 171 -7.27 14.16 3.80
CA ASN A 171 -7.99 13.15 3.04
C ASN A 171 -9.44 13.00 3.51
N GLN A 172 -9.70 13.05 4.81
CA GLN A 172 -11.08 13.09 5.33
C GLN A 172 -11.86 14.31 4.82
N GLU A 173 -11.21 15.48 4.76
CA GLU A 173 -11.82 16.68 4.20
C GLU A 173 -12.17 16.48 2.72
N ILE A 174 -11.25 15.92 1.92
CA ILE A 174 -11.48 15.61 0.51
C ILE A 174 -12.67 14.64 0.34
N ASP A 175 -12.76 13.59 1.16
CA ASP A 175 -13.87 12.64 1.11
C ASP A 175 -15.22 13.30 1.44
N LEU A 176 -15.24 14.22 2.41
CA LEU A 176 -16.44 14.98 2.76
C LEU A 176 -16.84 15.92 1.62
N LEU A 177 -15.89 16.56 0.96
CA LEU A 177 -16.14 17.42 -0.19
C LEU A 177 -16.73 16.62 -1.36
N HIS A 178 -16.22 15.41 -1.65
CA HIS A 178 -16.79 14.54 -2.67
C HIS A 178 -18.24 14.16 -2.35
N LYS A 179 -18.53 13.76 -1.10
CA LYS A 179 -19.90 13.47 -0.66
C LYS A 179 -20.81 14.70 -0.82
N LEU A 180 -20.32 15.88 -0.48
CA LEU A 180 -21.10 17.12 -0.65
C LEU A 180 -21.39 17.39 -2.12
N ILE A 181 -20.43 17.18 -3.02
CA ILE A 181 -20.62 17.33 -4.46
C ILE A 181 -21.71 16.36 -4.95
N ASP A 182 -21.66 15.10 -4.53
CA ASP A 182 -22.65 14.09 -4.91
C ASP A 182 -24.06 14.46 -4.43
N GLU A 183 -24.21 14.89 -3.18
CA GLU A 183 -25.51 15.34 -2.64
C GLU A 183 -26.04 16.58 -3.36
N LYS A 184 -25.17 17.53 -3.71
CA LYS A 184 -25.58 18.71 -4.51
C LYS A 184 -26.02 18.34 -5.91
N ASN A 185 -25.38 17.35 -6.54
CA ASN A 185 -25.78 16.87 -7.86
C ASN A 185 -27.16 16.17 -7.80
N LYS A 186 -27.41 15.34 -6.79
CA LYS A 186 -28.73 14.71 -6.56
C LYS A 186 -29.82 15.79 -6.38
N LEU A 187 -29.59 16.75 -5.47
CA LEU A 187 -30.55 17.81 -5.20
C LEU A 187 -30.87 18.63 -6.47
N LYS A 188 -29.83 18.94 -7.27
CA LYS A 188 -30.04 19.64 -8.56
C LYS A 188 -30.96 18.86 -9.49
N THR A 189 -30.79 17.52 -9.56
CA THR A 189 -31.63 16.65 -10.40
C THR A 189 -33.05 16.60 -9.88
N GLU A 190 -33.26 16.42 -8.57
CA GLU A 190 -34.57 16.38 -7.93
C GLU A 190 -35.37 17.69 -8.11
N ILE A 191 -34.69 18.83 -7.95
CA ILE A 191 -35.33 20.13 -8.19
C ILE A 191 -35.74 20.25 -9.65
N PHE A 192 -34.86 19.88 -10.60
CA PHE A 192 -35.20 19.95 -12.02
C PHE A 192 -36.43 19.07 -12.34
N GLU A 193 -36.44 17.82 -11.88
CA GLU A 193 -37.57 16.90 -12.08
C GLU A 193 -38.89 17.39 -11.46
N THR A 194 -38.78 18.13 -10.34
CA THR A 194 -39.96 18.72 -9.69
C THR A 194 -40.52 19.91 -10.48
N LEU A 195 -39.65 20.71 -11.10
CA LEU A 195 -40.04 21.91 -11.85
C LEU A 195 -40.60 21.63 -13.25
N ILE A 196 -40.32 20.45 -13.83
CA ILE A 196 -40.79 20.05 -15.17
C ILE A 196 -42.09 19.24 -15.14
N LYS A 197 -42.59 18.87 -13.97
CA LYS A 197 -43.91 18.23 -13.75
C LYS A 197 -44.99 19.26 -13.53
#